data_c21aa9fd6e5141cc2678ce22e950afdb
#
_entry.id   c21aa9fd6e5141cc2678ce22e950afdb
#
_cell.length_a   1.000
_cell.length_b   1.000
_cell.length_c   1.000
_cell.angle_alpha   90.00
_cell.angle_beta   90.00
_cell.angle_gamma   90.00
#
_symmetry.space_group_name_H-M   'P 1'
#
loop_
_entity.id
_entity.type
_entity.pdbx_description
1 polymer ?
#
loop_
_entity_poly.entity_id
_entity_poly.type
_entity_poly.pdbx_seq_one_letter_code
_entity_poly.pdbx_strand_id
1 'polypeptide(L)'
;MAYWEIKNVAVRGVTGTVPNNPVKSADLPYFTQEEADTFDATVGIKNRYIAPYDVCASDLCLDAGERLLAGLGWEKDSVDVLLFASVTGD
;
A
#
# COMPACT_ATOMS: atom_id res chain seq x y z
N MET A 1 25.77 8.16 9.82
CA MET A 1 24.32 7.91 9.98
C MET A 1 23.88 8.44 11.34
N ALA A 2 22.82 9.23 11.35
CA ALA A 2 22.23 9.68 12.61
C ALA A 2 21.04 8.82 12.96
N TYR A 3 20.91 8.43 14.19
CA TYR A 3 19.69 7.79 14.66
C TYR A 3 19.33 8.32 16.05
N TRP A 4 18.06 8.18 16.40
CA TRP A 4 17.54 8.68 17.67
C TRP A 4 16.39 7.80 18.12
N GLU A 5 16.11 7.85 19.39
CA GLU A 5 15.08 7.02 20.01
C GLU A 5 14.02 7.90 20.65
N ILE A 6 12.76 7.56 20.38
CA ILE A 6 11.62 8.19 21.03
C ILE A 6 10.90 7.14 21.84
N LYS A 7 10.69 7.41 23.13
CA LYS A 7 10.01 6.51 24.05
C LYS A 7 8.53 6.87 24.18
N ASN A 8 7.76 5.94 24.69
CA ASN A 8 6.31 6.12 24.96
C ASN A 8 5.50 6.35 23.70
N VAL A 9 5.87 5.64 22.62
CA VAL A 9 5.18 5.67 21.35
C VAL A 9 4.69 4.25 21.04
N ALA A 10 3.48 4.15 20.52
CA ALA A 10 2.91 2.85 20.14
C ALA A 10 2.25 2.94 18.78
N VAL A 11 2.31 1.84 18.02
CA VAL A 11 1.52 1.67 16.81
C VAL A 11 0.10 1.30 17.23
N ARG A 12 -0.87 2.13 16.92
CA ARG A 12 -2.26 1.93 17.34
C ARG A 12 -3.10 1.21 16.30
N GLY A 13 -2.69 1.22 15.06
CA GLY A 13 -3.41 0.51 14.02
C GLY A 13 -2.67 0.54 12.70
N VAL A 14 -3.05 -0.37 11.82
CA VAL A 14 -2.52 -0.50 10.47
C VAL A 14 -3.68 -0.81 9.54
N THR A 15 -3.67 -0.23 8.36
CA THR A 15 -4.67 -0.53 7.33
C THR A 15 -4.01 -0.54 5.95
N GLY A 16 -4.69 -1.13 5.00
CA GLY A 16 -4.23 -1.15 3.62
C GLY A 16 -5.39 -1.01 2.66
N THR A 17 -5.11 -0.50 1.49
CA THR A 17 -6.09 -0.36 0.41
C THR A 17 -5.44 -0.75 -0.89
N VAL A 18 -6.14 -1.57 -1.67
CA VAL A 18 -5.72 -1.96 -3.01
C VAL A 18 -6.87 -1.73 -3.99
N PRO A 19 -6.58 -1.42 -5.26
CA PRO A 19 -7.64 -1.33 -6.28
C PRO A 19 -8.26 -2.71 -6.56
N ASN A 20 -9.42 -2.72 -7.20
CA ASN A 20 -10.21 -3.93 -7.47
C ASN A 20 -9.78 -4.68 -8.74
N ASN A 21 -8.54 -4.62 -9.13
CA ASN A 21 -8.09 -5.22 -10.37
C ASN A 21 -6.89 -6.15 -10.13
N PRO A 22 -7.14 -7.38 -9.62
CA PRO A 22 -6.04 -8.31 -9.41
C PRO A 22 -5.50 -8.82 -10.74
N VAL A 23 -4.18 -8.84 -10.87
CA VAL A 23 -3.46 -9.32 -12.05
C VAL A 23 -2.46 -10.38 -11.60
N LYS A 24 -2.50 -11.55 -12.24
CA LYS A 24 -1.52 -12.60 -12.01
C LYS A 24 -0.26 -12.36 -12.83
N SER A 25 0.88 -12.89 -12.37
CA SER A 25 2.14 -12.78 -13.11
C SER A 25 2.02 -13.32 -14.52
N ALA A 26 1.29 -14.42 -14.71
CA ALA A 26 1.09 -15.05 -16.01
C ALA A 26 0.29 -14.19 -16.98
N ASP A 27 -0.50 -13.24 -16.49
CA ASP A 27 -1.32 -12.34 -17.30
C ASP A 27 -0.52 -11.14 -17.81
N LEU A 28 0.71 -10.94 -17.32
CA LEU A 28 1.56 -9.83 -17.75
C LEU A 28 2.18 -10.16 -19.12
N PRO A 29 2.13 -9.21 -20.07
CA PRO A 29 2.56 -9.49 -21.46
C PRO A 29 4.05 -9.75 -21.61
N TYR A 30 4.86 -9.40 -20.63
CA TYR A 30 6.30 -9.57 -20.68
C TYR A 30 6.80 -10.84 -19.97
N PHE A 31 5.91 -11.67 -19.45
CA PHE A 31 6.25 -12.96 -18.84
C PHE A 31 5.72 -14.11 -19.68
N THR A 32 6.57 -15.12 -19.90
CA THR A 32 6.09 -16.43 -20.32
C THR A 32 5.50 -17.15 -19.10
N GLN A 33 4.77 -18.25 -19.33
CA GLN A 33 4.22 -19.02 -18.21
C GLN A 33 5.31 -19.53 -17.28
N GLU A 34 6.42 -20.01 -17.84
CA GLU A 34 7.56 -20.51 -17.08
C GLU A 34 8.22 -19.40 -16.25
N GLU A 35 8.40 -18.21 -16.86
CA GLU A 35 8.96 -17.07 -16.16
C GLU A 35 8.04 -16.60 -15.03
N ALA A 36 6.72 -16.60 -15.25
CA ALA A 36 5.75 -16.24 -14.23
C ALA A 36 5.79 -17.21 -13.05
N ASP A 37 5.87 -18.52 -13.32
CA ASP A 37 5.96 -19.52 -12.27
C ASP A 37 7.24 -19.37 -11.45
N THR A 38 8.36 -19.10 -12.12
CA THR A 38 9.64 -18.85 -11.46
C THR A 38 9.59 -17.58 -10.60
N PHE A 39 9.00 -16.53 -11.12
CA PHE A 39 8.84 -15.27 -10.40
C PHE A 39 7.97 -15.46 -9.15
N ASP A 40 6.84 -16.15 -9.30
CA ASP A 40 5.93 -16.41 -8.18
C ASP A 40 6.63 -17.21 -7.06
N ALA A 41 7.42 -18.21 -7.44
CA ALA A 41 8.17 -19.04 -6.49
C ALA A 41 9.28 -18.25 -5.79
N THR A 42 9.94 -17.35 -6.50
CA THR A 42 11.10 -16.61 -5.99
C THR A 42 10.70 -15.40 -5.17
N VAL A 43 9.75 -14.61 -5.66
CA VAL A 43 9.32 -13.34 -5.04
C VAL A 43 8.17 -13.55 -4.07
N GLY A 44 7.33 -14.56 -4.31
CA GLY A 44 6.18 -14.85 -3.46
C GLY A 44 4.96 -13.96 -3.70
N ILE A 45 5.01 -13.09 -4.70
CA ILE A 45 3.90 -12.21 -5.08
C ILE A 45 3.21 -12.82 -6.30
N LYS A 46 2.09 -13.49 -6.06
CA LYS A 46 1.33 -14.18 -7.13
C LYS A 46 0.35 -13.26 -7.83
N ASN A 47 -0.24 -12.34 -7.10
CA ASN A 47 -1.19 -11.39 -7.62
C ASN A 47 -0.72 -9.98 -7.28
N ARG A 48 -1.02 -9.03 -8.16
CA ARG A 48 -0.82 -7.63 -7.91
C ARG A 48 -2.07 -6.88 -8.31
N TYR A 49 -2.27 -5.71 -7.69
CA TYR A 49 -3.44 -4.90 -7.95
C TYR A 49 -2.97 -3.62 -8.65
N ILE A 50 -3.46 -3.43 -9.88
CA ILE A 50 -3.04 -2.30 -10.71
C ILE A 50 -4.15 -1.26 -10.67
N ALA A 51 -3.80 -0.04 -10.29
CA ALA A 51 -4.75 1.06 -10.23
C ALA A 51 -5.23 1.45 -11.64
N PRO A 52 -6.52 1.79 -11.79
CA PRO A 52 -6.98 2.40 -13.02
C PRO A 52 -6.26 3.71 -13.31
N TYR A 53 -6.30 4.15 -14.55
CA TYR A 53 -5.58 5.35 -15.00
C TYR A 53 -5.93 6.61 -14.19
N ASP A 54 -7.16 6.70 -13.72
CA ASP A 54 -7.69 7.86 -13.00
C ASP A 54 -7.56 7.75 -11.47
N VAL A 55 -6.85 6.75 -10.97
CA VAL A 55 -6.63 6.56 -9.52
C VAL A 55 -5.16 6.81 -9.20
N CYS A 56 -4.93 7.76 -8.31
CA CYS A 56 -3.59 8.14 -7.84
C CYS A 56 -3.25 7.46 -6.53
N ALA A 57 -1.95 7.48 -6.18
CA ALA A 57 -1.50 6.94 -4.89
C ALA A 57 -2.17 7.64 -3.71
N SER A 58 -2.38 8.95 -3.80
CA SER A 58 -3.06 9.71 -2.76
C SER A 58 -4.52 9.30 -2.58
N ASP A 59 -5.20 8.87 -3.63
CA ASP A 59 -6.57 8.36 -3.54
C ASP A 59 -6.63 7.09 -2.70
N LEU A 60 -5.69 6.18 -2.93
CA LEU A 60 -5.60 4.94 -2.15
C LEU A 60 -5.23 5.22 -0.69
N CYS A 61 -4.32 6.16 -0.46
CA CYS A 61 -3.94 6.56 0.89
C CYS A 61 -5.09 7.24 1.63
N LEU A 62 -5.88 8.04 0.95
CA LEU A 62 -7.07 8.67 1.55
C LEU A 62 -8.06 7.61 2.02
N ASP A 63 -8.36 6.63 1.18
CA ASP A 63 -9.27 5.55 1.54
C ASP A 63 -8.73 4.77 2.75
N ALA A 64 -7.47 4.39 2.72
CA ALA A 64 -6.83 3.68 3.82
C ALA A 64 -6.87 4.49 5.12
N GLY A 65 -6.52 5.77 5.04
CA GLY A 65 -6.51 6.66 6.21
C GLY A 65 -7.89 6.86 6.82
N GLU A 66 -8.90 7.02 6.00
CA GLU A 66 -10.26 7.18 6.48
C GLU A 66 -10.79 5.92 7.17
N ARG A 67 -10.50 4.75 6.60
CA ARG A 67 -10.85 3.47 7.23
C ARG A 67 -10.13 3.27 8.55
N LEU A 68 -8.86 3.66 8.61
CA LEU A 68 -8.07 3.52 9.84
C LEU A 68 -8.63 4.38 10.96
N LEU A 69 -8.88 5.64 10.69
CA LEU A 69 -9.43 6.56 11.70
C LEU A 69 -10.81 6.11 12.16
N ALA A 70 -11.66 5.67 11.25
CA ALA A 70 -12.98 5.15 11.58
C ALA A 70 -12.88 3.91 12.47
N GLY A 71 -11.98 2.98 12.14
CA GLY A 71 -11.76 1.76 12.92
C GLY A 71 -11.20 2.02 14.31
N LEU A 72 -10.37 3.05 14.46
CA LEU A 72 -9.82 3.46 15.76
C LEU A 72 -10.77 4.35 16.56
N GLY A 73 -11.81 4.90 15.93
CA GLY A 73 -12.69 5.86 16.56
C GLY A 73 -12.05 7.21 16.79
N TRP A 74 -11.07 7.58 15.95
CA TRP A 74 -10.36 8.85 16.09
C TRP A 74 -10.94 9.91 15.18
N GLU A 75 -11.02 11.13 15.70
CA GLU A 75 -11.40 12.30 14.89
C GLU A 75 -10.23 12.70 13.99
N LYS A 76 -10.53 13.19 12.80
CA LYS A 76 -9.49 13.67 11.85
C LYS A 76 -8.65 14.80 12.47
N ASP A 77 -9.29 15.65 13.26
CA ASP A 77 -8.62 16.78 13.90
C ASP A 77 -7.61 16.35 14.97
N SER A 78 -7.63 15.08 15.40
CA SER A 78 -6.67 14.57 16.38
C SER A 78 -5.31 14.24 15.76
N VAL A 79 -5.21 14.26 14.43
CA VAL A 79 -3.96 13.95 13.72
C VAL A 79 -3.13 15.23 13.62
N ASP A 80 -1.96 15.23 14.26
CA ASP A 80 -1.07 16.38 14.25
C ASP A 80 -0.10 16.38 13.09
N VAL A 81 0.34 15.17 12.65
CA VAL A 81 1.30 15.03 11.57
C VAL A 81 0.85 13.89 10.65
N LEU A 82 0.92 14.15 9.35
CA LEU A 82 0.67 13.13 8.34
C LEU A 82 1.89 13.05 7.42
N LEU A 83 2.43 11.83 7.26
CA LEU A 83 3.55 11.58 6.37
C LEU A 83 3.05 10.73 5.20
N PHE A 84 3.29 11.22 3.99
CA PHE A 84 2.97 10.50 2.76
C PHE A 84 4.28 10.21 2.04
N ALA A 85 4.53 8.92 1.76
CA ALA A 85 5.72 8.50 1.04
C ALA A 85 5.31 7.74 -0.21
N SER A 86 5.93 8.09 -1.34
CA SER A 86 5.67 7.44 -2.62
C SER A 86 6.92 7.48 -3.48
N VAL A 87 7.13 6.44 -4.27
CA VAL A 87 8.26 6.39 -5.21
C VAL A 87 7.99 7.29 -6.41
N THR A 88 6.75 7.36 -6.86
CA THR A 88 6.38 8.06 -8.10
C THR A 88 5.60 9.35 -7.88
N GLY A 89 5.08 9.56 -6.68
CA GLY A 89 4.13 10.63 -6.44
C GLY A 89 2.78 10.36 -7.10
N ASP A 90 2.03 11.39 -7.27
CA ASP A 90 0.73 11.31 -7.97
C ASP A 90 0.86 11.56 -9.45
#